data_aef3ab258f121c134c0067737a38c9ab
#
_entry.id   aef3ab258f121c134c0067737a38c9ab
#
_cell.length_a   1.000
_cell.length_b   1.000
_cell.length_c   1.000
_cell.angle_alpha   90.00
_cell.angle_beta   90.00
_cell.angle_gamma   90.00
#
_symmetry.space_group_name_H-M   'P 1'
#
loop_
_entity.id
_entity.type
_entity.pdbx_description
1 polymer ?
#
loop_
_entity_poly.entity_id
_entity_poly.type
_entity_poly.pdbx_seq_one_letter_code
_entity_poly.pdbx_strand_id
1 'polypeptide(L)'
;MKLSIIVPIYNVEKYLPQCIDSILNQDYVDFELILVNDGSPDDSLSICRQYAEKDKRVRVINKPNGGLTSSRKAGAKIAKGEYVICVDGDDYVEQGYFSCVARSLDEFNPDMVVLSHYSYN
;
A
#
# COMPACT_ATOMS: atom_id res chain seq x y z
N MET A 1 0.52 8.86 -13.17
CA MET A 1 0.46 8.35 -11.78
C MET A 1 1.86 8.20 -11.23
N LYS A 2 2.11 8.82 -10.10
CA LYS A 2 3.46 8.90 -9.51
C LYS A 2 3.81 7.67 -8.69
N LEU A 3 2.92 7.27 -7.78
CA LEU A 3 3.21 6.24 -6.80
C LEU A 3 2.26 5.05 -6.90
N SER A 4 2.82 3.85 -6.73
CA SER A 4 2.05 2.65 -6.43
C SER A 4 2.39 2.23 -5.01
N ILE A 5 1.39 2.22 -4.13
CA ILE A 5 1.58 1.89 -2.73
C ILE A 5 1.09 0.46 -2.53
N ILE A 6 1.99 -0.42 -2.11
CA ILE A 6 1.68 -1.84 -1.90
C ILE A 6 1.58 -2.11 -0.41
N VAL A 7 0.47 -2.70 0.01
CA VAL A 7 0.27 -3.10 1.40
C VAL A 7 0.14 -4.62 1.45
N PRO A 8 1.20 -5.32 1.88
CA PRO A 8 1.11 -6.75 2.15
C PRO A 8 0.27 -6.98 3.40
N ILE A 9 -0.69 -7.90 3.32
CA ILE A 9 -1.68 -8.10 4.38
C ILE A 9 -1.72 -9.59 4.77
N TYR A 10 -1.47 -9.86 6.05
CA TYR A 10 -1.66 -11.17 6.62
C TYR A 10 -2.07 -11.06 8.08
N ASN A 11 -3.30 -11.47 8.40
CA ASN A 11 -3.79 -11.56 9.78
C ASN A 11 -3.69 -10.23 10.56
N VAL A 12 -4.08 -9.12 9.93
CA VAL A 12 -3.94 -7.77 10.51
C VAL A 12 -5.29 -7.01 10.55
N GLU A 13 -6.41 -7.71 10.61
CA GLU A 13 -7.73 -7.06 10.55
C GLU A 13 -7.92 -5.95 11.57
N LYS A 14 -7.30 -6.05 12.75
CA LYS A 14 -7.42 -5.03 13.80
C LYS A 14 -6.78 -3.70 13.41
N TYR A 15 -5.72 -3.75 12.63
CA TYR A 15 -4.91 -2.57 12.30
C TYR A 15 -5.18 -2.06 10.89
N LEU A 16 -5.76 -2.91 10.05
CA LEU A 16 -5.90 -2.65 8.63
C LEU A 16 -6.72 -1.40 8.31
N PRO A 17 -7.86 -1.14 8.94
CA PRO A 17 -8.60 0.10 8.67
C PRO A 17 -7.78 1.36 8.96
N GLN A 18 -7.04 1.40 10.06
CA GLN A 18 -6.18 2.53 10.38
C GLN A 18 -5.09 2.71 9.32
N CYS A 19 -4.48 1.63 8.89
CA CYS A 19 -3.46 1.65 7.84
C CYS A 19 -4.03 2.24 6.55
N ILE A 20 -5.12 1.69 6.05
CA ILE A 20 -5.72 2.12 4.79
C ILE A 20 -6.21 3.57 4.88
N ASP A 21 -6.89 3.94 5.96
CA ASP A 21 -7.37 5.30 6.15
C ASP A 21 -6.20 6.30 6.16
N SER A 22 -5.09 5.96 6.81
CA SER A 22 -3.93 6.84 6.85
C SER A 22 -3.32 7.09 5.48
N ILE A 23 -3.45 6.12 4.57
CA ILE A 23 -2.97 6.25 3.19
C ILE A 23 -3.96 7.06 2.35
N LEU A 24 -5.24 6.72 2.42
CA LEU A 24 -6.26 7.35 1.57
C LEU A 24 -6.55 8.79 1.97
N ASN A 25 -6.34 9.16 3.23
CA ASN A 25 -6.60 10.50 3.75
C ASN A 25 -5.40 11.45 3.62
N GLN A 26 -4.35 11.05 2.91
CA GLN A 26 -3.22 11.94 2.63
C GLN A 26 -3.63 13.06 1.69
N ASP A 27 -3.03 14.24 1.85
CA ASP A 27 -3.23 15.35 0.91
C ASP A 27 -2.74 15.02 -0.49
N TYR A 28 -1.71 14.21 -0.59
CA TYR A 28 -1.18 13.73 -1.86
C TYR A 28 -2.12 12.69 -2.45
N VAL A 29 -2.54 12.86 -3.70
CA VAL A 29 -3.59 12.02 -4.31
C VAL A 29 -3.14 11.26 -5.57
N ASP A 30 -1.95 11.51 -6.09
CA ASP A 30 -1.50 10.91 -7.36
C ASP A 30 -0.87 9.53 -7.14
N PHE A 31 -1.68 8.61 -6.63
CA PHE A 31 -1.24 7.25 -6.36
C PHE A 31 -2.35 6.23 -6.58
N GLU A 32 -1.95 4.97 -6.68
CA GLU A 32 -2.84 3.81 -6.51
C GLU A 32 -2.45 3.06 -5.25
N LEU A 33 -3.43 2.41 -4.63
CA LEU A 33 -3.21 1.58 -3.45
C LEU A 33 -3.50 0.14 -3.80
N ILE A 34 -2.49 -0.72 -3.69
CA ILE A 34 -2.61 -2.14 -4.00
C ILE A 34 -2.57 -2.94 -2.70
N LEU A 35 -3.71 -3.49 -2.32
CA LEU A 35 -3.86 -4.30 -1.12
C LEU A 35 -3.67 -5.75 -1.50
N VAL A 36 -2.63 -6.39 -0.98
CA VAL A 36 -2.32 -7.79 -1.31
C VAL A 36 -2.65 -8.66 -0.10
N ASN A 37 -3.78 -9.36 -0.16
CA ASN A 37 -4.16 -10.29 0.88
C ASN A 37 -3.42 -11.62 0.67
N ASP A 38 -2.52 -11.93 1.59
CA ASP A 38 -1.63 -13.09 1.51
C ASP A 38 -2.20 -14.28 2.28
N GLY A 39 -3.41 -14.69 1.92
CA GLY A 39 -4.05 -15.84 2.54
C GLY A 39 -4.43 -15.64 3.99
N SER A 40 -4.87 -14.42 4.37
CA SER A 40 -5.26 -14.12 5.76
C SER A 40 -6.39 -15.03 6.24
N PRO A 41 -6.27 -15.60 7.46
CA PRO A 41 -7.33 -16.44 8.03
C PRO A 41 -8.48 -15.63 8.64
N ASP A 42 -8.30 -14.32 8.80
CA ASP A 42 -9.28 -13.40 9.42
C ASP A 42 -10.10 -12.65 8.35
N ASP A 43 -10.78 -11.56 8.73
CA ASP A 43 -11.62 -10.77 7.84
C ASP A 43 -10.87 -9.69 7.05
N SER A 44 -9.54 -9.77 6.96
CA SER A 44 -8.74 -8.79 6.22
C SER A 44 -9.19 -8.63 4.78
N LEU A 45 -9.50 -9.72 4.08
CA LEU A 45 -9.95 -9.66 2.69
C LEU A 45 -11.25 -8.88 2.54
N SER A 46 -12.21 -9.11 3.44
CA SER A 46 -13.48 -8.39 3.44
C SER A 46 -13.26 -6.89 3.60
N ILE A 47 -12.38 -6.51 4.50
CA ILE A 47 -12.01 -5.10 4.72
C ILE A 47 -11.43 -4.51 3.44
N CYS A 48 -10.49 -5.21 2.79
CA CYS A 48 -9.89 -4.76 1.54
C CYS A 48 -10.95 -4.48 0.47
N ARG A 49 -11.90 -5.41 0.31
CA ARG A 49 -12.95 -5.28 -0.70
C ARG A 49 -13.88 -4.12 -0.43
N GLN A 50 -14.19 -3.85 0.84
CA GLN A 50 -15.01 -2.70 1.22
C GLN A 50 -14.35 -1.38 0.80
N TYR A 51 -13.06 -1.24 1.03
CA TYR A 51 -12.33 -0.05 0.62
C TYR A 51 -12.25 0.09 -0.90
N ALA A 52 -12.05 -1.01 -1.61
CA ALA A 52 -11.98 -0.98 -3.07
C ALA A 52 -13.32 -0.54 -3.69
N GLU A 53 -14.45 -0.86 -3.06
CA GLU A 53 -15.76 -0.40 -3.53
C GLU A 53 -15.95 1.11 -3.35
N LYS A 54 -15.34 1.69 -2.32
CA LYS A 54 -15.53 3.11 -1.97
C LYS A 54 -14.54 4.03 -2.65
N ASP A 55 -13.36 3.54 -3.02
CA ASP A 55 -12.29 4.39 -3.56
C ASP A 55 -11.68 3.72 -4.79
N LYS A 56 -11.76 4.41 -5.92
CA LYS A 56 -11.28 3.88 -7.22
C LYS A 56 -9.77 3.69 -7.27
N ARG A 57 -9.02 4.32 -6.36
CA ARG A 57 -7.56 4.17 -6.31
C ARG A 57 -7.15 2.83 -5.71
N VAL A 58 -8.07 2.12 -5.05
CA VAL A 58 -7.79 0.87 -4.34
C VAL A 58 -7.99 -0.32 -5.27
N ARG A 59 -6.97 -1.18 -5.34
CA ARG A 59 -7.00 -2.44 -6.06
C ARG A 59 -6.66 -3.56 -5.10
N VAL A 60 -7.31 -4.71 -5.22
CA VAL A 60 -7.12 -5.85 -4.31
C VAL A 60 -6.58 -7.05 -5.07
N ILE A 61 -5.54 -7.66 -4.52
CA ILE A 61 -5.05 -8.96 -4.95
C ILE A 61 -5.33 -9.95 -3.82
N ASN A 62 -5.99 -11.04 -4.13
CA ASN A 62 -6.21 -12.14 -3.19
C ASN A 62 -5.40 -13.34 -3.65
N LYS A 63 -4.44 -13.78 -2.85
CA LYS A 63 -3.54 -14.87 -3.22
C LYS A 63 -3.35 -15.85 -2.07
N PRO A 64 -2.95 -17.10 -2.36
CA PRO A 64 -2.57 -18.05 -1.31
C PRO A 64 -1.37 -17.54 -0.52
N ASN A 65 -1.28 -17.90 0.75
CA ASN A 65 -0.15 -17.49 1.59
C ASN A 65 1.18 -17.92 0.97
N GLY A 66 2.05 -16.96 0.74
CA GLY A 66 3.36 -17.18 0.15
C GLY A 66 4.45 -16.32 0.78
N GLY A 67 4.08 -15.52 1.78
CA GLY A 67 5.02 -14.69 2.51
C GLY A 67 5.15 -13.27 1.99
N LEU A 68 5.90 -12.46 2.72
CA LEU A 68 6.03 -11.03 2.48
C LEU A 68 6.64 -10.71 1.11
N THR A 69 7.72 -11.41 0.74
CA THR A 69 8.38 -11.20 -0.55
C THR A 69 7.43 -11.51 -1.70
N SER A 70 6.68 -12.62 -1.60
CA SER A 70 5.70 -13.02 -2.60
C SER A 70 4.61 -11.95 -2.76
N SER A 71 4.14 -11.37 -1.66
CA SER A 71 3.12 -10.32 -1.68
C SER A 71 3.61 -9.05 -2.34
N ARG A 72 4.82 -8.63 -2.02
CA ARG A 72 5.44 -7.45 -2.63
C ARG A 72 5.63 -7.64 -4.14
N LYS A 73 6.06 -8.83 -4.56
CA LYS A 73 6.20 -9.14 -5.99
C LYS A 73 4.85 -9.12 -6.71
N ALA A 74 3.82 -9.68 -6.09
CA ALA A 74 2.49 -9.69 -6.69
C ALA A 74 1.98 -8.26 -6.92
N GLY A 75 2.15 -7.38 -5.93
CA GLY A 75 1.77 -5.97 -6.07
C GLY A 75 2.59 -5.26 -7.14
N ALA A 76 3.90 -5.48 -7.15
CA ALA A 76 4.79 -4.83 -8.10
C ALA A 76 4.47 -5.21 -9.54
N LYS A 77 4.03 -6.44 -9.79
CA LYS A 77 3.65 -6.91 -11.13
C LYS A 77 2.53 -6.08 -11.76
N ILE A 78 1.59 -5.60 -10.96
CA ILE A 78 0.44 -4.85 -11.48
C ILE A 78 0.57 -3.35 -11.25
N ALA A 79 1.64 -2.91 -10.62
CA ALA A 79 1.86 -1.50 -10.32
C ALA A 79 1.98 -0.68 -11.60
N LYS A 80 1.27 0.44 -11.66
CA LYS A 80 1.28 1.36 -12.80
C LYS A 80 2.00 2.67 -12.52
N GLY A 81 2.34 2.94 -11.27
CA GLY A 81 3.04 4.15 -10.87
C GLY A 81 4.50 4.15 -11.31
N GLU A 82 5.08 5.33 -11.37
CA GLU A 82 6.51 5.47 -11.67
C GLU A 82 7.38 4.86 -10.59
N TYR A 83 6.92 4.91 -9.33
CA TYR A 83 7.67 4.41 -8.17
C TYR A 83 6.78 3.55 -7.30
N VAL A 84 7.38 2.61 -6.58
CA VAL A 84 6.67 1.67 -5.72
C VAL A 84 7.10 1.88 -4.27
N ILE A 85 6.13 1.99 -3.38
CA ILE A 85 6.33 2.09 -1.93
C ILE A 85 5.58 0.95 -1.26
N CYS A 86 6.22 0.28 -0.29
CA CYS A 86 5.57 -0.75 0.52
C CYS A 86 5.28 -0.21 1.92
N VAL A 87 4.05 -0.43 2.40
CA VAL A 87 3.63 -0.09 3.76
C VAL A 87 3.02 -1.34 4.37
N ASP A 88 3.46 -1.74 5.55
CA ASP A 88 2.92 -2.93 6.20
C ASP A 88 1.48 -2.73 6.67
N GLY A 89 0.66 -3.78 6.62
CA GLY A 89 -0.77 -3.70 6.92
C GLY A 89 -1.12 -3.38 8.37
N ASP A 90 -0.17 -3.53 9.30
CA ASP A 90 -0.33 -3.17 10.70
C ASP A 90 0.26 -1.80 11.05
N ASP A 91 0.74 -1.06 10.06
CA ASP A 91 1.33 0.26 10.22
C ASP A 91 0.35 1.35 9.80
N TYR A 92 0.75 2.60 10.03
CA TYR A 92 0.05 3.76 9.49
C TYR A 92 1.07 4.83 9.09
N VAL A 93 0.66 5.77 8.24
CA VAL A 93 1.54 6.84 7.76
C VAL A 93 0.99 8.19 8.21
N GLU A 94 1.89 9.11 8.54
CA GLU A 94 1.52 10.46 8.94
C GLU A 94 1.17 11.31 7.73
N GLN A 95 0.37 12.36 7.95
CA GLN A 95 0.05 13.33 6.91
C GLN A 95 1.33 13.95 6.34
N GLY A 96 1.33 14.13 5.04
CA GLY A 96 2.47 14.70 4.34
C GLY A 96 3.56 13.71 3.95
N TYR A 97 3.45 12.45 4.38
CA TYR A 97 4.49 11.45 4.08
C TYR A 97 4.67 11.26 2.57
N PHE A 98 3.57 11.02 1.85
CA PHE A 98 3.68 10.77 0.40
C PHE A 98 4.02 12.03 -0.39
N SER A 99 3.59 13.20 0.06
CA SER A 99 4.02 14.47 -0.55
C SER A 99 5.53 14.66 -0.44
N CYS A 100 6.07 14.35 0.74
CA CYS A 100 7.51 14.42 0.99
C CYS A 100 8.27 13.43 0.11
N VAL A 101 7.80 12.18 0.04
CA VAL A 101 8.41 11.14 -0.79
C VAL A 101 8.39 11.54 -2.26
N ALA A 102 7.24 11.98 -2.77
CA ALA A 102 7.10 12.37 -4.18
C ALA A 102 8.03 13.52 -4.54
N ARG A 103 8.16 14.51 -3.65
CA ARG A 103 9.08 15.64 -3.84
C ARG A 103 10.53 15.18 -3.89
N SER A 104 10.92 14.27 -2.98
CA SER A 104 12.27 13.73 -2.94
C SER A 104 12.60 12.94 -4.21
N LEU A 105 11.64 12.16 -4.70
CA LEU A 105 11.82 11.39 -5.93
C LEU A 105 11.98 12.31 -7.15
N ASP A 106 11.23 13.39 -7.22
CA ASP A 106 11.37 14.37 -8.32
C ASP A 106 12.73 15.04 -8.28
N GLU A 107 13.23 15.35 -7.09
CA GLU A 107 14.51 16.02 -6.91
C GLU A 107 15.69 15.14 -7.31
N PHE A 108 15.69 13.87 -6.94
CA PHE A 108 16.77 12.94 -7.26
C PHE A 108 16.56 12.20 -8.57
N ASN A 109 15.34 12.16 -9.08
CA ASN A 109 14.97 11.55 -10.35
C ASN A 109 15.57 10.17 -10.58
N PRO A 110 15.39 9.21 -9.64
CA PRO A 110 15.89 7.84 -9.84
C PRO A 110 15.08 7.12 -10.90
N ASP A 111 15.67 6.11 -11.55
CA ASP A 111 14.98 5.33 -12.58
C ASP A 111 13.86 4.50 -11.98
N MET A 112 14.12 3.84 -10.85
CA MET A 112 13.13 3.08 -10.11
C MET A 112 13.57 2.95 -8.67
N VAL A 113 12.63 3.15 -7.73
CA VAL A 113 12.90 3.01 -6.30
C VAL A 113 11.78 2.22 -5.65
N VAL A 114 12.15 1.22 -4.84
CA VAL A 114 11.23 0.54 -3.95
C VAL A 114 11.58 0.94 -2.52
N LEU A 115 10.64 1.60 -1.84
CA LEU A 115 10.85 2.09 -0.50
C LEU A 115 10.02 1.30 0.50
N SER A 116 10.56 1.12 1.70
CA SER A 116 9.83 0.54 2.81
C SER A 116 9.58 1.60 3.86
N HIS A 117 8.37 1.61 4.42
CA HIS A 117 7.98 2.52 5.48
C HIS A 117 8.03 1.79 6.82
N TYR A 118 8.55 2.45 7.85
CA TYR A 118 8.56 1.94 9.22
C TYR A 118 7.51 2.68 10.05
N SER A 119 6.78 1.91 10.86
CA SER A 119 5.75 2.45 11.74
C SER A 119 6.36 3.28 12.88
N TYR A 120 5.61 4.28 13.32
CA TYR A 120 5.96 5.13 14.46
C TYR A 120 5.10 4.82 15.67
N ASN A 121 4.69 3.60 15.84
CA ASN A 121 3.87 3.21 16.99
C ASN A 121 4.57 3.42 18.32
#